data_d78101f0b718e398006358cdf245df45
#
_entry.id   d78101f0b718e398006358cdf245df45
#
_cell.length_a   1.000
_cell.length_b   1.000
_cell.length_c   1.000
_cell.angle_alpha   90.00
_cell.angle_beta   90.00
_cell.angle_gamma   90.00
#
_symmetry.space_group_name_H-M   'P 1'
#
loop_
_entity.id
_entity.type
_entity.pdbx_description
1 polymer ?
#
loop_
_entity_poly.entity_id
_entity_poly.type
_entity_poly.pdbx_seq_one_letter_code
_entity_poly.pdbx_strand_id
1 'polypeptide(L)'
;ESSKFDNYLRQEYAQQGKYFAERIIWKNGKYAYLSNDIDPATGQLTPVRYRSYLKDDGSINWPPKDGFVLDSAGNPIIQSANLKVGQVIDRFGNSFGRFTSPVDNGEKLPFNTRGLPYPEGYQEYHQYEVVIDINKANYEKAYNQLNDIDKFQLQMDMEEFRFSAEDIYNPQRGGISKIFGQGGGIQIQLGTSVNWYEKLG
;
A
#
# COMPACT_ATOMS: atom_id res chain seq x y z
N GLU A 1 13.30 -5.61 -33.01
CA GLU A 1 13.81 -4.21 -32.86
C GLU A 1 13.83 -3.75 -31.38
N SER A 2 12.85 -4.14 -30.55
CA SER A 2 12.79 -3.80 -29.13
C SER A 2 14.02 -4.30 -28.36
N SER A 3 14.52 -5.52 -28.64
CA SER A 3 15.63 -6.12 -27.90
C SER A 3 16.99 -5.44 -28.15
N LYS A 4 17.22 -4.90 -29.34
CA LYS A 4 18.46 -4.17 -29.67
C LYS A 4 18.53 -2.82 -28.95
N PHE A 5 17.40 -2.11 -28.90
CA PHE A 5 17.28 -0.85 -28.19
C PHE A 5 17.43 -1.06 -26.68
N ASP A 6 16.79 -2.10 -26.14
CA ASP A 6 16.90 -2.42 -24.72
C ASP A 6 18.33 -2.83 -24.34
N ASN A 7 19.03 -3.58 -25.20
CA ASN A 7 20.46 -3.90 -24.99
C ASN A 7 21.34 -2.66 -25.02
N TYR A 8 21.10 -1.74 -25.93
CA TYR A 8 21.81 -0.47 -25.96
C TYR A 8 21.59 0.32 -24.66
N LEU A 9 20.34 0.43 -24.21
CA LEU A 9 20.04 1.13 -22.97
C LEU A 9 20.66 0.46 -21.73
N ARG A 10 20.73 -0.88 -21.70
CA ARG A 10 21.40 -1.61 -20.62
C ARG A 10 22.86 -1.23 -20.51
N GLN A 11 23.56 -1.14 -21.64
CA GLN A 11 24.95 -0.75 -21.69
C GLN A 11 25.16 0.69 -21.21
N GLU A 12 24.31 1.61 -21.67
CA GLU A 12 24.35 3.01 -21.26
C GLU A 12 24.12 3.15 -19.75
N TYR A 13 23.09 2.49 -19.21
CA TYR A 13 22.80 2.51 -17.77
C TYR A 13 23.93 1.89 -16.94
N ALA A 14 24.51 0.78 -17.42
CA ALA A 14 25.63 0.14 -16.73
C ALA A 14 26.86 1.05 -16.67
N GLN A 15 27.17 1.79 -17.74
CA GLN A 15 28.26 2.76 -17.76
C GLN A 15 28.05 3.89 -16.76
N GLN A 16 26.81 4.24 -16.46
CA GLN A 16 26.45 5.27 -15.49
C GLN A 16 26.29 4.71 -14.06
N GLY A 17 26.53 3.42 -13.85
CA GLY A 17 26.29 2.77 -12.56
C GLY A 17 24.81 2.69 -12.17
N LYS A 18 23.92 2.69 -13.15
CA LYS A 18 22.47 2.66 -12.94
C LYS A 18 21.87 1.31 -13.27
N TYR A 19 20.74 1.01 -12.63
CA TYR A 19 19.92 -0.15 -12.93
C TYR A 19 19.08 0.09 -14.19
N PHE A 20 19.15 -0.85 -15.12
CA PHE A 20 18.24 -0.86 -16.26
C PHE A 20 17.03 -1.72 -15.94
N ALA A 21 15.87 -1.10 -15.78
CA ALA A 21 14.62 -1.82 -15.55
C ALA A 21 14.17 -2.55 -16.83
N GLU A 22 14.04 -3.87 -16.75
CA GLU A 22 13.51 -4.66 -17.86
C GLU A 22 12.09 -4.21 -18.19
N ARG A 23 11.85 -3.90 -19.46
CA ARG A 23 10.54 -3.54 -19.98
C ARG A 23 9.76 -4.80 -20.34
N ILE A 24 8.56 -4.90 -19.84
CA ILE A 24 7.64 -6.00 -20.14
C ILE A 24 6.35 -5.47 -20.76
N ILE A 25 5.68 -6.30 -21.54
CA ILE A 25 4.34 -5.97 -22.06
C ILE A 25 3.32 -6.34 -20.98
N TRP A 26 2.55 -5.34 -20.57
CA TRP A 26 1.44 -5.51 -19.66
C TRP A 26 0.13 -5.65 -20.45
N LYS A 27 -1.02 -5.59 -19.79
CA LYS A 27 -2.33 -5.72 -20.44
C LYS A 27 -2.57 -4.58 -21.46
N ASN A 28 -3.31 -4.86 -22.53
CA ASN A 28 -3.72 -3.90 -23.57
C ASN A 28 -2.55 -3.20 -24.28
N GLY A 29 -1.44 -3.90 -24.48
CA GLY A 29 -0.27 -3.34 -25.16
C GLY A 29 0.49 -2.28 -24.38
N LYS A 30 0.14 -2.04 -23.13
CA LYS A 30 0.88 -1.14 -22.24
C LYS A 30 2.15 -1.79 -21.74
N TYR A 31 3.17 -0.99 -21.48
CA TYR A 31 4.41 -1.45 -20.90
C TYR A 31 4.41 -1.30 -19.38
N ALA A 32 5.13 -2.18 -18.72
CA ALA A 32 5.54 -2.06 -17.32
C ALA A 32 7.05 -2.29 -17.24
N TYR A 33 7.64 -1.99 -16.09
CA TYR A 33 9.08 -2.10 -15.87
C TYR A 33 9.33 -2.86 -14.58
N LEU A 34 10.23 -3.84 -14.60
CA LEU A 34 10.56 -4.61 -13.41
C LEU A 34 11.50 -3.82 -12.50
N SER A 35 11.10 -3.65 -11.25
CA SER A 35 12.01 -3.19 -10.19
C SER A 35 12.93 -4.33 -9.77
N ASN A 36 13.89 -4.04 -8.88
CA ASN A 36 14.65 -5.11 -8.23
C ASN A 36 14.07 -5.49 -6.85
N ASP A 37 12.91 -4.97 -6.50
CA ASP A 37 12.21 -5.33 -5.27
C ASP A 37 11.47 -6.67 -5.46
N ILE A 38 11.67 -7.58 -4.52
CA ILE A 38 10.96 -8.86 -4.49
C ILE A 38 9.59 -8.65 -3.85
N ASP A 39 8.54 -9.06 -4.56
CA ASP A 39 7.19 -9.10 -3.99
C ASP A 39 7.09 -10.34 -3.08
N PRO A 40 6.88 -10.16 -1.77
CA PRO A 40 6.79 -11.29 -0.85
C PRO A 40 5.61 -12.22 -1.13
N ALA A 41 4.56 -11.73 -1.80
CA ALA A 41 3.40 -12.56 -2.15
C ALA A 41 3.69 -13.52 -3.30
N THR A 42 4.57 -13.17 -4.24
CA THR A 42 4.87 -13.96 -5.44
C THR A 42 6.29 -14.49 -5.48
N GLY A 43 7.22 -13.92 -4.72
CA GLY A 43 8.65 -14.22 -4.80
C GLY A 43 9.32 -13.69 -6.08
N GLN A 44 8.63 -12.89 -6.87
CA GLN A 44 9.10 -12.35 -8.13
C GLN A 44 9.38 -10.85 -8.01
N LEU A 45 10.10 -10.30 -9.00
CA LEU A 45 10.36 -8.86 -9.08
C LEU A 45 9.04 -8.10 -9.27
N THR A 46 8.89 -7.00 -8.54
CA THR A 46 7.69 -6.18 -8.55
C THR A 46 7.66 -5.27 -9.78
N PRO A 47 6.59 -5.31 -10.61
CA PRO A 47 6.45 -4.39 -11.74
C PRO A 47 5.97 -3.02 -11.30
N VAL A 48 6.41 -1.98 -12.02
CA VAL A 48 5.92 -0.60 -11.88
C VAL A 48 5.45 -0.06 -13.22
N ARG A 49 4.55 0.93 -13.20
CA ARG A 49 3.98 1.51 -14.44
C ARG A 49 5.00 2.29 -15.24
N TYR A 50 5.89 3.01 -14.57
CA TYR A 50 6.87 3.88 -15.22
C TYR A 50 8.27 3.66 -14.65
N ARG A 51 9.28 3.68 -15.52
CA ARG A 51 10.68 3.58 -15.12
C ARG A 51 11.08 4.69 -14.14
N SER A 52 10.50 5.88 -14.27
CA SER A 52 10.76 7.02 -13.38
C SER A 52 10.35 6.80 -11.93
N TYR A 53 9.57 5.76 -11.65
CA TYR A 53 9.22 5.39 -10.27
C TYR A 53 10.33 4.65 -9.54
N LEU A 54 11.43 4.33 -10.24
CA LEU A 54 12.56 3.62 -9.69
C LEU A 54 13.71 4.57 -9.37
N LYS A 55 14.44 4.26 -8.32
CA LYS A 55 15.73 4.87 -8.02
C LYS A 55 16.80 4.35 -9.00
N ASP A 56 17.98 4.96 -8.99
CA ASP A 56 19.09 4.53 -9.82
C ASP A 56 19.55 3.08 -9.52
N ASP A 57 19.35 2.61 -8.30
CA ASP A 57 19.64 1.23 -7.89
C ASP A 57 18.55 0.21 -8.26
N GLY A 58 17.47 0.64 -8.88
CA GLY A 58 16.36 -0.21 -9.32
C GLY A 58 15.29 -0.48 -8.27
N SER A 59 15.45 0.02 -7.06
CA SER A 59 14.40 -0.07 -6.04
C SER A 59 13.28 0.94 -6.31
N ILE A 60 12.08 0.63 -5.83
CA ILE A 60 10.93 1.55 -5.95
C ILE A 60 11.20 2.77 -5.07
N ASN A 61 11.03 3.96 -5.65
CA ASN A 61 11.22 5.22 -4.94
C ASN A 61 9.98 5.58 -4.10
N TRP A 62 9.77 4.83 -3.03
CA TRP A 62 8.65 5.06 -2.14
C TRP A 62 8.65 6.47 -1.56
N PRO A 63 7.48 7.14 -1.49
CA PRO A 63 7.39 8.48 -0.93
C PRO A 63 7.64 8.47 0.58
N PRO A 64 8.12 9.60 1.14
CA PRO A 64 8.22 9.73 2.58
C PRO A 64 6.83 9.77 3.23
N LYS A 65 6.77 9.46 4.53
CA LYS A 65 5.55 9.57 5.33
C LYS A 65 4.36 8.82 4.72
N ASP A 66 4.62 7.60 4.22
CA ASP A 66 3.60 6.68 3.70
C ASP A 66 2.77 7.23 2.53
N GLY A 67 3.26 8.24 1.83
CA GLY A 67 2.60 8.82 0.66
C GLY A 67 1.49 9.83 0.96
N PHE A 68 1.30 10.20 2.21
CA PHE A 68 0.38 11.28 2.56
C PHE A 68 0.86 12.63 2.05
N VAL A 69 -0.08 13.52 1.75
CA VAL A 69 0.23 14.93 1.49
C VAL A 69 0.88 15.52 2.73
N LEU A 70 1.96 16.27 2.53
CA LEU A 70 2.73 16.89 3.61
C LEU A 70 2.42 18.38 3.71
N ASP A 71 2.50 18.93 4.93
CA ASP A 71 2.48 20.37 5.16
C ASP A 71 3.84 21.02 4.83
N SER A 72 3.96 22.33 5.01
CA SER A 72 5.19 23.07 4.72
C SER A 72 6.38 22.66 5.59
N ALA A 73 6.14 22.07 6.75
CA ALA A 73 7.17 21.54 7.66
C ALA A 73 7.56 20.07 7.35
N GLY A 74 6.94 19.44 6.35
CA GLY A 74 7.22 18.07 5.97
C GLY A 74 6.47 17.03 6.81
N ASN A 75 5.47 17.44 7.58
CA ASN A 75 4.64 16.53 8.36
C ASN A 75 3.39 16.10 7.57
N PRO A 76 2.94 14.85 7.72
CA PRO A 76 1.73 14.41 7.03
C PRO A 76 0.49 15.14 7.55
N ILE A 77 -0.37 15.55 6.61
CA ILE A 77 -1.67 16.13 6.94
C ILE A 77 -2.65 14.99 7.13
N ILE A 78 -2.80 14.54 8.36
CA ILE A 78 -3.63 13.40 8.72
C ILE A 78 -4.57 13.73 9.87
N GLN A 79 -5.64 12.94 9.96
CA GLN A 79 -6.60 12.98 11.07
C GLN A 79 -7.09 11.57 11.37
N SER A 80 -7.75 11.38 12.50
CA SER A 80 -8.39 10.10 12.82
C SER A 80 -9.42 9.75 11.74
N ALA A 81 -9.37 8.53 11.23
CA ALA A 81 -10.34 8.07 10.25
C ALA A 81 -11.72 7.84 10.85
N ASN A 82 -11.78 7.55 12.15
CA ASN A 82 -13.02 7.37 12.90
C ASN A 82 -14.00 6.41 12.21
N LEU A 83 -13.52 5.20 11.93
CA LEU A 83 -14.27 4.20 11.17
C LEU A 83 -15.46 3.67 11.97
N LYS A 84 -16.65 3.79 11.39
CA LYS A 84 -17.94 3.42 12.01
C LYS A 84 -18.59 2.27 11.25
N VAL A 85 -19.46 1.55 11.94
CA VAL A 85 -20.28 0.48 11.34
C VAL A 85 -20.93 0.96 10.05
N GLY A 86 -20.86 0.13 9.03
CA GLY A 86 -21.44 0.39 7.71
C GLY A 86 -20.54 1.10 6.74
N GLN A 87 -19.42 1.68 7.18
CA GLN A 87 -18.44 2.25 6.26
C GLN A 87 -17.73 1.16 5.48
N VAL A 88 -17.47 1.42 4.20
CA VAL A 88 -16.76 0.51 3.30
C VAL A 88 -15.42 1.13 2.97
N ILE A 89 -14.38 0.33 3.07
CA ILE A 89 -13.04 0.66 2.62
C ILE A 89 -12.59 -0.40 1.61
N ASP A 90 -11.62 -0.05 0.78
CA ASP A 90 -11.10 -0.98 -0.22
C ASP A 90 -9.57 -0.96 -0.27
N ARG A 91 -9.03 -1.97 -0.95
CA ARG A 91 -7.60 -2.12 -1.08
C ARG A 91 -7.26 -2.88 -2.37
N PHE A 92 -6.23 -2.46 -3.04
CA PHE A 92 -5.52 -3.26 -4.03
C PHE A 92 -4.38 -3.98 -3.32
N GLY A 93 -4.45 -5.29 -3.25
CA GLY A 93 -3.50 -6.16 -2.55
C GLY A 93 -4.18 -7.14 -1.61
N ASN A 94 -3.37 -7.98 -0.96
CA ASN A 94 -3.86 -9.00 -0.03
C ASN A 94 -4.22 -8.42 1.35
N SER A 95 -4.68 -9.29 2.26
CA SER A 95 -5.09 -8.91 3.61
C SER A 95 -3.91 -8.63 4.57
N PHE A 96 -2.69 -8.81 4.14
CA PHE A 96 -1.50 -8.53 4.95
C PHE A 96 -1.02 -7.07 4.86
N GLY A 97 -1.68 -6.25 4.03
CA GLY A 97 -1.43 -4.82 3.97
C GLY A 97 -2.37 -4.01 4.85
N ARG A 98 -2.03 -2.73 5.03
CA ARG A 98 -2.79 -1.82 5.90
C ARG A 98 -3.24 -0.52 5.23
N PHE A 99 -2.89 -0.31 3.97
CA PHE A 99 -3.29 0.89 3.22
C PHE A 99 -4.57 0.63 2.46
N THR A 100 -5.57 1.46 2.72
CA THR A 100 -6.92 1.36 2.15
C THR A 100 -7.39 2.72 1.66
N SER A 101 -8.53 2.74 1.00
CA SER A 101 -9.23 3.96 0.59
C SER A 101 -10.71 3.83 0.89
N PRO A 102 -11.43 4.94 1.11
CA PRO A 102 -12.87 4.87 1.34
C PRO A 102 -13.63 4.55 0.06
N VAL A 103 -14.74 3.82 0.21
CA VAL A 103 -15.74 3.61 -0.84
C VAL A 103 -17.01 4.32 -0.38
N ASP A 104 -17.24 5.52 -0.91
CA ASP A 104 -18.37 6.35 -0.54
C ASP A 104 -19.52 6.17 -1.54
N ASN A 105 -20.71 5.87 -1.07
CA ASN A 105 -21.90 5.66 -1.91
C ASN A 105 -21.70 4.60 -3.01
N GLY A 106 -20.93 3.56 -2.72
CA GLY A 106 -20.61 2.50 -3.67
C GLY A 106 -19.56 2.87 -4.72
N GLU A 107 -19.00 4.07 -4.69
CA GLU A 107 -18.00 4.53 -5.64
C GLU A 107 -16.59 4.34 -5.11
N LYS A 108 -15.81 3.52 -5.80
CA LYS A 108 -14.38 3.36 -5.51
C LYS A 108 -13.57 4.48 -6.16
N LEU A 109 -12.51 4.90 -5.48
CA LEU A 109 -11.58 5.88 -6.03
C LEU A 109 -10.82 5.30 -7.23
N PRO A 110 -10.57 6.09 -8.29
CA PRO A 110 -9.79 5.64 -9.44
C PRO A 110 -8.39 5.18 -9.01
N PHE A 111 -7.87 4.15 -9.68
CA PHE A 111 -6.55 3.59 -9.36
C PHE A 111 -5.43 4.65 -9.40
N ASN A 112 -5.46 5.53 -10.38
CA ASN A 112 -4.43 6.56 -10.58
C ASN A 112 -4.37 7.61 -9.46
N THR A 113 -5.39 7.69 -8.61
CA THR A 113 -5.43 8.63 -7.47
C THR A 113 -4.90 8.04 -6.18
N ARG A 114 -4.55 6.75 -6.17
CA ARG A 114 -4.23 6.00 -4.95
C ARG A 114 -2.75 5.96 -4.59
N GLY A 115 -1.87 6.52 -5.40
CA GLY A 115 -0.44 6.54 -5.12
C GLY A 115 0.22 5.16 -5.17
N LEU A 116 -0.30 4.24 -5.98
CA LEU A 116 0.26 2.92 -6.18
C LEU A 116 1.17 2.92 -7.40
N PRO A 117 2.43 2.45 -7.30
CA PRO A 117 3.37 2.45 -8.42
C PRO A 117 3.11 1.34 -9.44
N TYR A 118 2.32 0.33 -9.07
CA TYR A 118 2.11 -0.87 -9.85
C TYR A 118 1.26 -0.63 -11.09
N PRO A 119 1.34 -1.50 -12.12
CA PRO A 119 0.35 -1.52 -13.19
C PRO A 119 -1.03 -1.85 -12.63
N GLU A 120 -2.07 -1.19 -13.14
CA GLU A 120 -3.44 -1.52 -12.76
C GLU A 120 -3.75 -2.98 -13.15
N GLY A 121 -4.33 -3.72 -12.22
CA GLY A 121 -4.62 -5.14 -12.40
C GLY A 121 -3.49 -6.09 -11.97
N TYR A 122 -2.36 -5.57 -11.51
CA TYR A 122 -1.29 -6.38 -10.91
C TYR A 122 -1.72 -7.01 -9.58
N GLN A 123 -2.41 -6.23 -8.74
CA GLN A 123 -2.90 -6.68 -7.45
C GLN A 123 -4.40 -6.92 -7.48
N GLU A 124 -4.88 -7.86 -6.67
CA GLU A 124 -6.31 -8.11 -6.47
C GLU A 124 -6.97 -6.94 -5.77
N TYR A 125 -8.24 -6.69 -6.10
CA TYR A 125 -9.05 -5.66 -5.48
C TYR A 125 -10.01 -6.29 -4.46
N HIS A 126 -10.04 -5.74 -3.25
CA HIS A 126 -10.91 -6.21 -2.17
C HIS A 126 -11.63 -5.04 -1.50
N GLN A 127 -12.89 -5.27 -1.14
CA GLN A 127 -13.66 -4.35 -0.31
C GLN A 127 -13.90 -4.97 1.06
N TYR A 128 -13.93 -4.13 2.07
CA TYR A 128 -14.17 -4.52 3.46
C TYR A 128 -15.23 -3.60 4.06
N GLU A 129 -16.18 -4.17 4.77
CA GLU A 129 -17.18 -3.41 5.51
C GLU A 129 -16.82 -3.37 6.99
N VAL A 130 -16.95 -2.22 7.61
CA VAL A 130 -16.79 -2.06 9.06
C VAL A 130 -18.06 -2.58 9.74
N VAL A 131 -17.93 -3.65 10.50
CA VAL A 131 -19.08 -4.31 11.17
C VAL A 131 -19.20 -3.95 12.64
N ILE A 132 -18.15 -3.38 13.24
CA ILE A 132 -18.09 -2.88 14.60
C ILE A 132 -17.32 -1.57 14.59
N ASP A 133 -17.80 -0.53 15.28
CA ASP A 133 -17.07 0.72 15.41
C ASP A 133 -15.64 0.48 15.90
N ILE A 134 -14.67 1.02 15.19
CA ILE A 134 -13.25 0.85 15.53
C ILE A 134 -12.87 1.90 16.57
N ASN A 135 -12.83 1.48 17.83
CA ASN A 135 -12.51 2.30 18.98
C ASN A 135 -11.86 1.47 20.09
N LYS A 136 -11.36 2.13 21.12
CA LYS A 136 -10.65 1.48 22.22
C LYS A 136 -11.49 0.41 22.93
N ALA A 137 -12.73 0.73 23.24
CA ALA A 137 -13.61 -0.20 24.00
C ALA A 137 -13.87 -1.49 23.21
N ASN A 138 -14.16 -1.37 21.92
CA ASN A 138 -14.39 -2.53 21.05
C ASN A 138 -13.11 -3.32 20.81
N TYR A 139 -11.96 -2.65 20.69
CA TYR A 139 -10.67 -3.32 20.59
C TYR A 139 -10.39 -4.17 21.84
N GLU A 140 -10.53 -3.60 23.04
CA GLU A 140 -10.27 -4.30 24.29
C GLU A 140 -11.17 -5.53 24.43
N LYS A 141 -12.45 -5.39 24.09
CA LYS A 141 -13.39 -6.51 24.09
C LYS A 141 -12.98 -7.59 23.10
N ALA A 142 -12.63 -7.22 21.87
CA ALA A 142 -12.20 -8.16 20.85
C ALA A 142 -10.89 -8.86 21.23
N TYR A 143 -9.92 -8.12 21.76
CA TYR A 143 -8.67 -8.68 22.24
C TYR A 143 -8.90 -9.75 23.33
N ASN A 144 -9.75 -9.46 24.31
CA ASN A 144 -10.05 -10.39 25.39
C ASN A 144 -10.75 -11.67 24.91
N GLN A 145 -11.40 -11.63 23.74
CA GLN A 145 -12.04 -12.80 23.12
C GLN A 145 -11.08 -13.64 22.26
N LEU A 146 -9.88 -13.14 21.96
CA LEU A 146 -8.88 -13.92 21.25
C LEU A 146 -8.44 -15.11 22.11
N ASN A 147 -8.10 -16.23 21.43
CA ASN A 147 -7.43 -17.33 22.12
C ASN A 147 -5.99 -16.97 22.50
N ASP A 148 -5.36 -17.77 23.34
CA ASP A 148 -4.01 -17.49 23.84
C ASP A 148 -2.97 -17.47 22.72
N ILE A 149 -3.13 -18.31 21.71
CA ILE A 149 -2.23 -18.36 20.55
C ILE A 149 -2.28 -17.04 19.78
N ASP A 150 -3.47 -16.54 19.48
CA ASP A 150 -3.66 -15.28 18.73
C ASP A 150 -3.22 -14.07 19.55
N LYS A 151 -3.47 -14.06 20.86
CA LYS A 151 -2.91 -13.02 21.76
C LYS A 151 -1.39 -12.98 21.71
N PHE A 152 -0.75 -14.13 21.79
CA PHE A 152 0.69 -14.23 21.71
C PHE A 152 1.21 -13.77 20.34
N GLN A 153 0.58 -14.20 19.25
CA GLN A 153 0.97 -13.81 17.91
C GLN A 153 0.81 -12.30 17.69
N LEU A 154 -0.27 -11.71 18.21
CA LEU A 154 -0.47 -10.26 18.12
C LEU A 154 0.63 -9.49 18.84
N GLN A 155 1.02 -9.93 20.04
CA GLN A 155 2.14 -9.32 20.78
C GLN A 155 3.46 -9.44 20.02
N MET A 156 3.71 -10.59 19.39
CA MET A 156 4.89 -10.80 18.55
C MET A 156 4.90 -9.85 17.36
N ASP A 157 3.76 -9.70 16.66
CA ASP A 157 3.63 -8.83 15.50
C ASP A 157 3.76 -7.35 15.89
N MET A 158 3.24 -6.96 17.06
CA MET A 158 3.44 -5.60 17.60
C MET A 158 4.92 -5.25 17.74
N GLU A 159 5.73 -6.17 18.25
CA GLU A 159 7.17 -5.96 18.39
C GLU A 159 7.88 -5.95 17.04
N GLU A 160 7.59 -6.91 16.19
CA GLU A 160 8.25 -7.07 14.89
C GLU A 160 7.93 -5.92 13.93
N PHE A 161 6.66 -5.55 13.83
CA PHE A 161 6.18 -4.54 12.89
C PHE A 161 5.98 -3.16 13.52
N ARG A 162 6.29 -3.00 14.80
CA ARG A 162 6.30 -1.73 15.53
C ARG A 162 4.97 -0.98 15.47
N PHE A 163 3.91 -1.64 15.88
CA PHE A 163 2.62 -0.99 16.08
C PHE A 163 2.08 -1.27 17.49
N SER A 164 1.19 -0.42 17.96
CA SER A 164 0.58 -0.52 19.29
C SER A 164 -0.92 -0.84 19.19
N ALA A 165 -1.52 -1.17 20.32
CA ALA A 165 -2.97 -1.29 20.43
C ALA A 165 -3.67 0.01 20.01
N GLU A 166 -3.16 1.15 20.42
CA GLU A 166 -3.69 2.46 20.02
C GLU A 166 -3.70 2.64 18.51
N ASP A 167 -2.66 2.20 17.82
CA ASP A 167 -2.62 2.24 16.36
C ASP A 167 -3.77 1.44 15.76
N ILE A 168 -4.11 0.28 16.32
CA ILE A 168 -5.20 -0.57 15.82
C ILE A 168 -6.55 0.14 15.94
N TYR A 169 -6.84 0.77 17.08
CA TYR A 169 -8.14 1.42 17.25
C TYR A 169 -8.17 2.90 16.83
N ASN A 170 -7.08 3.42 16.28
CA ASN A 170 -6.99 4.78 15.77
C ASN A 170 -6.42 4.87 14.35
N PRO A 171 -7.08 4.28 13.34
CA PRO A 171 -6.65 4.43 11.95
C PRO A 171 -6.57 5.90 11.54
N GLN A 172 -5.65 6.22 10.65
CA GLN A 172 -5.39 7.58 10.19
C GLN A 172 -5.90 7.79 8.77
N ARG A 173 -6.32 9.02 8.46
CA ARG A 173 -6.86 9.41 7.17
C ARG A 173 -6.14 10.65 6.66
N GLY A 174 -5.82 10.68 5.38
CA GLY A 174 -5.23 11.83 4.74
C GLY A 174 -5.27 11.74 3.21
N GLY A 175 -4.92 12.85 2.55
CA GLY A 175 -4.81 12.87 1.10
C GLY A 175 -3.57 12.16 0.61
N ILE A 176 -3.61 11.69 -0.63
CA ILE A 176 -2.53 10.98 -1.30
C ILE A 176 -1.75 11.96 -2.18
N SER A 177 -0.43 11.95 -2.05
CA SER A 177 0.48 12.77 -2.85
C SER A 177 0.57 12.30 -4.31
N LYS A 178 1.18 13.15 -5.16
CA LYS A 178 1.28 12.92 -6.61
C LYS A 178 2.46 12.04 -7.04
N ILE A 179 3.18 11.40 -6.12
CA ILE A 179 4.44 10.71 -6.45
C ILE A 179 4.23 9.56 -7.43
N PHE A 180 3.17 8.77 -7.27
CA PHE A 180 2.85 7.65 -8.15
C PHE A 180 1.50 7.85 -8.83
N GLY A 181 1.44 8.74 -9.80
CA GLY A 181 0.24 9.05 -10.56
C GLY A 181 -0.35 10.40 -10.20
N GLN A 182 -1.64 10.57 -10.47
CA GLN A 182 -2.34 11.82 -10.31
C GLN A 182 -2.45 12.25 -8.83
N GLY A 183 -2.49 11.29 -7.90
CA GLY A 183 -2.74 11.58 -6.49
C GLY A 183 -4.15 12.13 -6.26
N GLY A 184 -4.34 12.77 -5.13
CA GLY A 184 -5.60 13.42 -4.78
C GLY A 184 -6.68 12.48 -4.22
N GLY A 185 -6.43 11.18 -4.20
CA GLY A 185 -7.29 10.23 -3.49
C GLY A 185 -7.16 10.37 -1.97
N ILE A 186 -7.90 9.56 -1.26
CA ILE A 186 -7.88 9.50 0.19
C ILE A 186 -7.31 8.16 0.61
N GLN A 187 -6.34 8.18 1.52
CA GLN A 187 -5.75 7.00 2.13
C GLN A 187 -6.22 6.87 3.58
N ILE A 188 -6.71 5.68 3.91
CA ILE A 188 -6.97 5.29 5.29
C ILE A 188 -5.91 4.26 5.65
N GLN A 189 -4.98 4.67 6.50
CA GLN A 189 -3.93 3.80 7.01
C GLN A 189 -4.45 3.11 8.26
N LEU A 190 -4.67 1.81 8.17
CA LEU A 190 -4.98 0.99 9.32
C LEU A 190 -3.74 0.86 10.22
N GLY A 191 -3.96 0.68 11.50
CA GLY A 191 -2.84 0.54 12.44
C GLY A 191 -2.05 -0.76 12.30
N THR A 192 -2.65 -1.76 11.69
CA THR A 192 -2.04 -3.05 11.36
C THR A 192 -2.70 -3.63 10.11
N SER A 193 -2.33 -4.85 9.72
CA SER A 193 -2.89 -5.50 8.54
C SER A 193 -4.40 -5.72 8.65
N VAL A 194 -5.09 -5.75 7.51
CA VAL A 194 -6.51 -6.11 7.42
C VAL A 194 -6.76 -7.47 8.08
N ASN A 195 -5.84 -8.41 7.93
CA ASN A 195 -5.94 -9.74 8.52
C ASN A 195 -6.17 -9.71 10.04
N TRP A 196 -5.50 -8.80 10.76
CA TRP A 196 -5.73 -8.64 12.20
C TRP A 196 -7.11 -8.05 12.51
N TYR A 197 -7.59 -7.10 11.72
CA TYR A 197 -8.95 -6.59 11.89
C TYR A 197 -10.00 -7.68 11.68
N GLU A 198 -9.81 -8.55 10.71
CA GLU A 198 -10.70 -9.71 10.50
C GLU A 198 -10.68 -10.66 11.69
N LYS A 199 -9.51 -10.96 12.25
CA LYS A 199 -9.38 -11.82 13.43
C LYS A 199 -9.97 -11.19 14.70
N LEU A 200 -9.90 -9.88 14.81
CA LEU A 200 -10.50 -9.16 15.95
C LEU A 200 -12.02 -9.03 15.81
N GLY A 201 -12.56 -9.32 14.64
CA GLY A 201 -13.99 -9.25 14.37
C GLY A 201 -14.44 -7.91 13.86
#